data_0563c46f2171459398f196fe0f16a543
#
_entry.id   0563c46f2171459398f196fe0f16a543
#
_cell.length_a   1.000
_cell.length_b   1.000
_cell.length_c   1.000
_cell.angle_alpha   90.00
_cell.angle_beta   90.00
_cell.angle_gamma   90.00
#
_symmetry.space_group_name_H-M   'P 1'
#
loop_
_entity.id
_entity.type
_entity.pdbx_description
1 polymer ?
#
loop_
_entity_poly.entity_id
_entity_poly.type
_entity_poly.pdbx_seq_one_letter_code
_entity_poly.pdbx_strand_id
1 'polypeptide(L)'
;YWVETTEADHLREVYEASRPVAAILMLDNYEDLMKACEDTQRSAVLAQIDEKLQTWANAGQGILLKTDRNHYLFLFEEQYFQHFVDEKFSILDTVRAIRVAENIHPTLSIGIGKDSPSIPELYKNAKLSLEMALSRGGDQAVVRNQVDFAFYGGRTKATEKRTKVKSRVMANAFRELIADAGEVY
;
A
#
# COMPACT_ATOMS: atom_id res chain seq x y z
N TYR A 1 26.57 -34.99 8.74
CA TYR A 1 25.96 -33.97 9.64
C TYR A 1 25.94 -32.58 9.03
N TRP A 2 26.96 -32.15 8.29
CA TRP A 2 27.01 -30.81 7.65
C TRP A 2 26.10 -30.65 6.44
N VAL A 3 25.81 -31.72 5.70
CA VAL A 3 25.00 -31.69 4.47
C VAL A 3 23.53 -31.45 4.80
N GLU A 4 22.98 -32.05 5.85
CA GLU A 4 21.58 -31.90 6.25
C GLU A 4 21.28 -30.48 6.76
N THR A 5 22.23 -29.86 7.48
CA THR A 5 22.05 -28.47 7.96
C THR A 5 22.04 -27.49 6.81
N THR A 6 22.87 -27.68 5.79
CA THR A 6 22.94 -26.82 4.61
C THR A 6 21.66 -26.90 3.75
N GLU A 7 21.06 -28.11 3.61
CA GLU A 7 19.82 -28.30 2.86
C GLU A 7 18.63 -27.67 3.60
N ALA A 8 18.54 -27.83 4.90
CA ALA A 8 17.53 -27.21 5.74
C ALA A 8 17.62 -25.67 5.73
N ASP A 9 18.83 -25.13 5.78
CA ASP A 9 19.05 -23.68 5.69
C ASP A 9 18.66 -23.13 4.33
N HIS A 10 19.00 -23.84 3.25
CA HIS A 10 18.59 -23.45 1.91
C HIS A 10 17.06 -23.48 1.73
N LEU A 11 16.39 -24.53 2.19
CA LEU A 11 14.93 -24.62 2.16
C LEU A 11 14.26 -23.50 2.95
N ARG A 12 14.85 -23.12 4.07
CA ARG A 12 14.37 -21.99 4.88
C ARG A 12 14.52 -20.66 4.14
N GLU A 13 15.67 -20.40 3.53
CA GLU A 13 15.90 -19.20 2.72
C GLU A 13 14.92 -19.10 1.56
N VAL A 14 14.70 -20.18 0.81
CA VAL A 14 13.71 -20.23 -0.28
C VAL A 14 12.30 -19.97 0.25
N TYR A 15 11.94 -20.59 1.36
CA TYR A 15 10.62 -20.35 1.99
C TYR A 15 10.45 -18.90 2.41
N GLU A 16 11.42 -18.31 3.09
CA GLU A 16 11.36 -16.90 3.53
C GLU A 16 11.32 -15.94 2.34
N ALA A 17 12.07 -16.20 1.28
CA ALA A 17 12.09 -15.40 0.07
C ALA A 17 10.76 -15.44 -0.71
N SER A 18 10.08 -16.58 -0.71
CA SER A 18 8.82 -16.80 -1.43
C SER A 18 7.56 -16.44 -0.61
N ARG A 19 7.72 -15.96 0.62
CA ARG A 19 6.55 -15.57 1.44
C ARG A 19 5.77 -14.45 0.76
N PRO A 20 4.42 -14.52 0.77
CA PRO A 20 3.60 -13.51 0.13
C PRO A 20 3.62 -12.19 0.90
N VAL A 21 3.61 -11.11 0.13
CA VAL A 21 3.36 -9.73 0.58
C VAL A 21 2.13 -9.22 -0.14
N ALA A 22 1.23 -8.58 0.58
CA ALA A 22 0.06 -7.93 0.00
C ALA A 22 0.14 -6.41 0.16
N ALA A 23 -0.09 -5.69 -0.93
CA ALA A 23 -0.22 -4.25 -0.90
C ALA A 23 -1.59 -3.84 -1.46
N ILE A 24 -2.28 -2.94 -0.77
CA ILE A 24 -3.48 -2.28 -1.25
C ILE A 24 -3.11 -0.85 -1.61
N LEU A 25 -3.34 -0.46 -2.86
CA LEU A 25 -3.07 0.87 -3.35
C LEU A 25 -4.38 1.60 -3.58
N MET A 26 -4.44 2.88 -3.24
CA MET A 26 -5.63 3.70 -3.41
C MET A 26 -5.25 5.07 -3.96
N LEU A 27 -5.96 5.52 -5.00
CA LEU A 27 -5.93 6.90 -5.44
C LEU A 27 -6.77 7.75 -4.48
N ASP A 28 -6.11 8.60 -3.69
CA ASP A 28 -6.74 9.31 -2.56
C ASP A 28 -7.79 10.33 -3.02
N ASN A 29 -7.49 11.07 -4.09
CA ASN A 29 -8.28 12.18 -4.60
C ASN A 29 -9.02 11.87 -5.91
N TYR A 30 -9.38 10.60 -6.12
CA TYR A 30 -10.02 10.12 -7.35
C TYR A 30 -11.24 10.97 -7.81
N GLU A 31 -12.15 11.28 -6.89
CA GLU A 31 -13.35 12.05 -7.20
C GLU A 31 -13.00 13.48 -7.66
N ASP A 32 -12.02 14.12 -7.03
CA ASP A 32 -11.58 15.46 -7.40
C ASP A 32 -10.88 15.47 -8.77
N LEU A 33 -10.07 14.40 -9.05
CA LEU A 33 -9.47 14.19 -10.36
C LEU A 33 -10.55 14.06 -11.45
N MET A 34 -11.56 13.24 -11.19
CA MET A 34 -12.62 13.00 -12.17
C MET A 34 -13.50 14.25 -12.42
N LYS A 35 -13.69 15.10 -11.42
CA LYS A 35 -14.39 16.37 -11.57
C LYS A 35 -13.57 17.41 -12.34
N ALA A 36 -12.25 17.39 -12.18
CA ALA A 36 -11.34 18.34 -12.82
C ALA A 36 -11.06 18.01 -14.30
N CYS A 37 -11.25 16.76 -14.70
CA CYS A 37 -11.02 16.30 -16.07
C CYS A 37 -12.27 16.50 -16.92
N GLU A 38 -12.09 16.92 -18.16
CA GLU A 38 -13.10 16.74 -19.20
C GLU A 38 -13.30 15.25 -19.50
N ASP A 39 -14.49 14.86 -19.94
CA ASP A 39 -14.86 13.44 -20.16
C ASP A 39 -13.88 12.69 -21.06
N THR A 40 -13.34 13.36 -22.08
CA THR A 40 -12.34 12.83 -23.00
C THR A 40 -10.97 12.61 -22.37
N GLN A 41 -10.64 13.38 -21.34
CA GLN A 41 -9.33 13.31 -20.66
C GLN A 41 -9.31 12.28 -19.53
N ARG A 42 -10.46 11.98 -18.91
CA ARG A 42 -10.56 11.03 -17.78
C ARG A 42 -9.94 9.69 -18.09
N SER A 43 -10.32 9.10 -19.23
CA SER A 43 -9.80 7.79 -19.65
C SER A 43 -8.30 7.82 -19.88
N ALA A 44 -7.76 8.89 -20.48
CA ALA A 44 -6.35 9.04 -20.74
C ALA A 44 -5.53 9.17 -19.45
N VAL A 45 -6.02 9.95 -18.48
CA VAL A 45 -5.38 10.11 -17.16
C VAL A 45 -5.36 8.80 -16.40
N LEU A 46 -6.49 8.08 -16.35
CA LEU A 46 -6.56 6.77 -15.69
C LEU A 46 -5.66 5.75 -16.36
N ALA A 47 -5.60 5.73 -17.70
CA ALA A 47 -4.70 4.85 -18.44
C ALA A 47 -3.22 5.13 -18.11
N GLN A 48 -2.83 6.40 -17.99
CA GLN A 48 -1.47 6.77 -17.58
C GLN A 48 -1.16 6.28 -16.15
N ILE A 49 -2.11 6.44 -15.23
CA ILE A 49 -1.94 5.95 -13.85
C ILE A 49 -1.80 4.42 -13.85
N ASP A 50 -2.70 3.72 -14.55
CA ASP A 50 -2.67 2.25 -14.65
C ASP A 50 -1.35 1.76 -15.25
N GLU A 51 -0.83 2.42 -16.29
CA GLU A 51 0.47 2.11 -16.91
C GLU A 51 1.64 2.28 -15.92
N LYS A 52 1.68 3.38 -15.17
CA LYS A 52 2.73 3.63 -14.18
C LYS A 52 2.68 2.62 -13.04
N LEU A 53 1.49 2.30 -12.53
CA LEU A 53 1.31 1.29 -11.50
C LEU A 53 1.74 -0.10 -12.00
N GLN A 54 1.37 -0.48 -13.22
CA GLN A 54 1.77 -1.76 -13.80
C GLN A 54 3.28 -1.84 -14.02
N THR A 55 3.90 -0.78 -14.54
CA THR A 55 5.35 -0.72 -14.75
C THR A 55 6.10 -0.88 -13.42
N TRP A 56 5.65 -0.20 -12.38
CA TRP A 56 6.24 -0.31 -11.04
C TRP A 56 6.04 -1.72 -10.44
N ALA A 57 4.83 -2.28 -10.56
CA ALA A 57 4.51 -3.61 -10.04
C ALA A 57 5.31 -4.73 -10.73
N ASN A 58 5.69 -4.55 -11.99
CA ASN A 58 6.51 -5.53 -12.72
C ASN A 58 7.87 -5.77 -12.05
N ALA A 59 8.43 -4.79 -11.33
CA ALA A 59 9.68 -4.96 -10.58
C ALA A 59 9.54 -5.99 -9.45
N GLY A 60 8.34 -6.17 -8.92
CA GLY A 60 8.03 -7.18 -7.89
C GLY A 60 7.64 -8.55 -8.43
N GLN A 61 7.63 -8.73 -9.75
CA GLN A 61 7.23 -9.98 -10.43
C GLN A 61 5.90 -10.56 -9.90
N GLY A 62 5.02 -9.69 -9.42
CA GLY A 62 3.77 -10.05 -8.77
C GLY A 62 2.55 -9.79 -9.65
N ILE A 63 1.39 -9.89 -9.06
CA ILE A 63 0.10 -9.69 -9.72
C ILE A 63 -0.53 -8.39 -9.21
N LEU A 64 -0.73 -7.42 -10.11
CA LEU A 64 -1.47 -6.19 -9.83
C LEU A 64 -2.89 -6.32 -10.41
N LEU A 65 -3.89 -6.22 -9.54
CA LEU A 65 -5.30 -6.30 -9.89
C LEU A 65 -6.02 -5.00 -9.52
N LYS A 66 -6.75 -4.43 -10.45
CA LYS A 66 -7.67 -3.33 -10.14
C LYS A 66 -8.94 -3.90 -9.53
N THR A 67 -9.20 -3.61 -8.26
CA THR A 67 -10.33 -4.17 -7.51
C THR A 67 -11.54 -3.25 -7.47
N ASP A 68 -11.31 -1.94 -7.63
CA ASP A 68 -12.36 -0.93 -7.71
C ASP A 68 -11.87 0.26 -8.57
N ARG A 69 -12.69 1.30 -8.72
CA ARG A 69 -12.39 2.50 -9.53
C ARG A 69 -11.07 3.16 -9.16
N ASN A 70 -10.75 3.18 -7.87
CA ASN A 70 -9.56 3.83 -7.31
C ASN A 70 -8.72 2.90 -6.43
N HIS A 71 -9.01 1.60 -6.39
CA HIS A 71 -8.29 0.61 -5.59
C HIS A 71 -7.63 -0.45 -6.45
N TYR A 72 -6.42 -0.86 -6.00
CA TYR A 72 -5.66 -1.95 -6.60
C TYR A 72 -5.15 -2.86 -5.49
N LEU A 73 -5.09 -4.15 -5.79
CA LEU A 73 -4.43 -5.16 -4.98
C LEU A 73 -3.17 -5.64 -5.69
N PHE A 74 -2.04 -5.57 -5.02
CA PHE A 74 -0.76 -6.06 -5.51
C PHE A 74 -0.26 -7.17 -4.60
N LEU A 75 -0.02 -8.35 -5.18
CA LEU A 75 0.51 -9.52 -4.50
C LEU A 75 1.85 -9.87 -5.11
N PHE A 76 2.87 -10.01 -4.29
CA PHE A 76 4.24 -10.31 -4.71
C PHE A 76 5.00 -11.06 -3.62
N GLU A 77 6.21 -11.53 -3.90
CA GLU A 77 7.03 -12.28 -2.95
C GLU A 77 7.97 -11.38 -2.15
N GLU A 78 8.27 -11.79 -0.92
CA GLU A 78 9.12 -11.06 0.04
C GLU A 78 10.49 -10.68 -0.54
N GLN A 79 11.08 -11.53 -1.38
CA GLN A 79 12.38 -11.26 -2.01
C GLN A 79 12.44 -9.94 -2.80
N TYR A 80 11.31 -9.46 -3.30
CA TYR A 80 11.22 -8.21 -4.05
C TYR A 80 10.88 -7.00 -3.17
N PHE A 81 10.49 -7.22 -1.92
CA PHE A 81 10.04 -6.15 -1.03
C PHE A 81 11.13 -5.10 -0.77
N GLN A 82 12.38 -5.54 -0.55
CA GLN A 82 13.49 -4.64 -0.26
C GLN A 82 13.75 -3.65 -1.40
N HIS A 83 13.57 -4.05 -2.65
CA HIS A 83 13.68 -3.17 -3.81
C HIS A 83 12.74 -1.95 -3.69
N PHE A 84 11.48 -2.15 -3.32
CA PHE A 84 10.52 -1.06 -3.14
C PHE A 84 10.87 -0.15 -1.96
N VAL A 85 11.44 -0.71 -0.90
CA VAL A 85 11.93 0.05 0.27
C VAL A 85 13.12 0.93 -0.12
N ASP A 86 14.10 0.39 -0.85
CA ASP A 86 15.30 1.11 -1.27
C ASP A 86 14.96 2.28 -2.19
N GLU A 87 13.99 2.10 -3.07
CA GLU A 87 13.40 3.15 -3.90
C GLU A 87 12.44 4.09 -3.16
N LYS A 88 12.21 3.86 -1.86
CA LYS A 88 11.27 4.65 -1.03
C LYS A 88 9.88 4.76 -1.64
N PHE A 89 9.43 3.69 -2.29
CA PHE A 89 8.15 3.65 -3.00
C PHE A 89 8.04 4.79 -4.03
N SER A 90 8.97 4.86 -4.97
CA SER A 90 9.10 5.89 -6.03
C SER A 90 7.83 6.09 -6.85
N ILE A 91 6.93 5.11 -6.86
CA ILE A 91 5.61 5.19 -7.50
C ILE A 91 4.76 6.36 -6.97
N LEU A 92 4.90 6.73 -5.70
CA LEU A 92 4.19 7.88 -5.10
C LEU A 92 4.53 9.18 -5.85
N ASP A 93 5.82 9.42 -6.08
CA ASP A 93 6.29 10.60 -6.83
C ASP A 93 5.95 10.49 -8.32
N THR A 94 6.03 9.29 -8.89
CA THR A 94 5.72 9.02 -10.30
C THR A 94 4.25 9.32 -10.62
N VAL A 95 3.34 8.88 -9.74
CA VAL A 95 1.89 9.16 -9.88
C VAL A 95 1.63 10.64 -9.69
N ARG A 96 2.22 11.27 -8.69
CA ARG A 96 2.08 12.71 -8.41
C ARG A 96 2.59 13.60 -9.55
N ALA A 97 3.56 13.13 -10.34
CA ALA A 97 4.09 13.86 -11.49
C ALA A 97 3.12 13.92 -12.68
N ILE A 98 2.05 13.11 -12.70
CA ILE A 98 1.02 13.14 -13.74
C ILE A 98 0.24 14.46 -13.60
N ARG A 99 0.21 15.25 -14.67
CA ARG A 99 -0.53 16.52 -14.71
C ARG A 99 -1.95 16.26 -15.23
N VAL A 100 -2.93 16.67 -14.45
CA VAL A 100 -4.35 16.51 -14.80
C VAL A 100 -4.99 17.84 -15.11
N ALA A 101 -4.76 18.87 -14.27
CA ALA A 101 -5.20 20.25 -14.44
C ALA A 101 -4.17 21.17 -13.77
N GLU A 102 -4.32 22.50 -13.89
CA GLU A 102 -3.30 23.48 -13.46
C GLU A 102 -2.82 23.30 -12.01
N ASN A 103 -3.64 22.75 -11.09
CA ASN A 103 -3.26 22.58 -9.67
C ASN A 103 -3.72 21.25 -9.07
N ILE A 104 -4.08 20.25 -9.88
CA ILE A 104 -4.59 18.97 -9.40
C ILE A 104 -3.65 17.87 -9.88
N HIS A 105 -3.05 17.19 -8.92
CA HIS A 105 -2.19 16.03 -9.15
C HIS A 105 -2.80 14.81 -8.48
N PRO A 106 -2.72 13.63 -9.11
CA PRO A 106 -3.12 12.40 -8.43
C PRO A 106 -2.20 12.12 -7.24
N THR A 107 -2.77 11.63 -6.16
CA THR A 107 -2.04 11.15 -4.99
C THR A 107 -2.40 9.70 -4.72
N LEU A 108 -1.42 8.95 -4.25
CA LEU A 108 -1.51 7.51 -4.03
C LEU A 108 -1.17 7.18 -2.58
N SER A 109 -2.02 6.41 -1.93
CA SER A 109 -1.71 5.77 -0.65
C SER A 109 -1.51 4.28 -0.83
N ILE A 110 -0.53 3.72 -0.13
CA ILE A 110 -0.20 2.29 -0.19
C ILE A 110 -0.21 1.72 1.22
N GLY A 111 -1.02 0.69 1.45
CA GLY A 111 -1.00 -0.10 2.67
C GLY A 111 -0.43 -1.48 2.40
N ILE A 112 0.61 -1.88 3.11
CA ILE A 112 1.33 -3.15 2.91
C ILE A 112 1.25 -3.98 4.17
N GLY A 113 0.86 -5.25 4.00
CA GLY A 113 0.91 -6.30 5.01
C GLY A 113 1.96 -7.33 4.62
N LYS A 114 2.77 -7.75 5.58
CA LYS A 114 3.78 -8.79 5.44
C LYS A 114 3.92 -9.59 6.74
N ASP A 115 4.66 -10.67 6.68
CA ASP A 115 4.98 -11.52 7.83
C ASP A 115 3.75 -12.07 8.58
N SER A 116 2.67 -12.31 7.87
CA SER A 116 1.43 -12.81 8.44
C SER A 116 1.30 -14.32 8.27
N PRO A 117 0.69 -15.05 9.23
CA PRO A 117 0.58 -16.51 9.18
C PRO A 117 -0.44 -17.00 8.14
N SER A 118 -1.30 -16.11 7.63
CA SER A 118 -2.34 -16.47 6.65
C SER A 118 -2.62 -15.34 5.66
N ILE A 119 -3.13 -15.69 4.49
CA ILE A 119 -3.52 -14.71 3.46
C ILE A 119 -4.62 -13.74 3.95
N PRO A 120 -5.67 -14.17 4.69
CA PRO A 120 -6.64 -13.25 5.25
C PRO A 120 -6.04 -12.21 6.20
N GLU A 121 -5.11 -12.62 7.07
CA GLU A 121 -4.41 -11.69 7.96
C GLU A 121 -3.46 -10.76 7.20
N LEU A 122 -2.78 -11.28 6.20
CA LEU A 122 -1.94 -10.48 5.31
C LEU A 122 -2.75 -9.32 4.69
N TYR A 123 -3.93 -9.65 4.15
CA TYR A 123 -4.84 -8.66 3.58
C TYR A 123 -5.38 -7.68 4.64
N LYS A 124 -5.76 -8.19 5.83
CA LYS A 124 -6.18 -7.36 6.98
C LYS A 124 -5.08 -6.36 7.36
N ASN A 125 -3.83 -6.81 7.44
CA ASN A 125 -2.69 -5.96 7.75
C ASN A 125 -2.43 -4.90 6.67
N ALA A 126 -2.55 -5.26 5.39
CA ALA A 126 -2.46 -4.30 4.29
C ALA A 126 -3.56 -3.23 4.38
N LYS A 127 -4.80 -3.63 4.70
CA LYS A 127 -5.93 -2.72 4.87
C LYS A 127 -5.72 -1.75 6.05
N LEU A 128 -5.29 -2.25 7.21
CA LEU A 128 -4.96 -1.41 8.37
C LEU A 128 -3.83 -0.42 8.06
N SER A 129 -2.82 -0.86 7.30
CA SER A 129 -1.73 0.02 6.85
C SER A 129 -2.24 1.13 5.93
N LEU A 130 -3.17 0.82 5.02
CA LEU A 130 -3.79 1.82 4.16
C LEU A 130 -4.62 2.83 4.98
N GLU A 131 -5.42 2.37 5.93
CA GLU A 131 -6.19 3.23 6.83
C GLU A 131 -5.26 4.15 7.64
N MET A 132 -4.11 3.64 8.08
CA MET A 132 -3.09 4.44 8.74
C MET A 132 -2.49 5.51 7.81
N ALA A 133 -2.18 5.17 6.55
CA ALA A 133 -1.72 6.12 5.55
C ALA A 133 -2.73 7.25 5.34
N LEU A 134 -4.00 6.91 5.14
CA LEU A 134 -5.09 7.85 4.93
C LEU A 134 -5.35 8.74 6.16
N SER A 135 -5.27 8.19 7.37
CA SER A 135 -5.45 8.95 8.62
C SER A 135 -4.40 10.05 8.80
N ARG A 136 -3.21 9.85 8.23
CA ARG A 136 -2.09 10.82 8.26
C ARG A 136 -2.12 11.83 7.10
N GLY A 137 -3.12 11.75 6.24
CA GLY A 137 -3.31 12.67 5.12
C GLY A 137 -3.10 12.07 3.74
N GLY A 138 -2.82 10.78 3.64
CA GLY A 138 -2.56 10.08 2.38
C GLY A 138 -1.18 10.34 1.80
N ASP A 139 -1.01 10.00 0.52
CA ASP A 139 0.20 10.25 -0.28
C ASP A 139 1.47 9.64 0.33
N GLN A 140 1.35 8.43 0.85
CA GLN A 140 2.42 7.70 1.53
C GLN A 140 2.22 6.19 1.46
N ALA A 141 3.30 5.45 1.67
CA ALA A 141 3.26 4.01 1.89
C ALA A 141 3.44 3.69 3.38
N VAL A 142 2.62 2.79 3.89
CA VAL A 142 2.70 2.27 5.25
C VAL A 142 2.81 0.77 5.18
N VAL A 143 3.79 0.23 5.88
CA VAL A 143 4.07 -1.22 5.95
C VAL A 143 3.79 -1.69 7.36
N ARG A 144 3.00 -2.73 7.49
CA ARG A 144 2.80 -3.45 8.75
C ARG A 144 3.45 -4.83 8.66
N ASN A 145 4.37 -5.09 9.56
CA ASN A 145 4.80 -6.44 9.91
C ASN A 145 4.06 -6.91 11.18
N GLN A 146 4.45 -8.03 11.76
CA GLN A 146 3.78 -8.59 12.95
C GLN A 146 3.75 -7.64 14.16
N VAL A 147 4.71 -6.72 14.28
CA VAL A 147 4.96 -5.94 15.51
C VAL A 147 4.75 -4.44 15.28
N ASP A 148 5.23 -3.89 14.17
CA ASP A 148 5.37 -2.45 13.97
C ASP A 148 4.83 -1.94 12.63
N PHE A 149 4.66 -0.62 12.56
CA PHE A 149 4.37 0.11 11.32
C PHE A 149 5.61 0.90 10.89
N ALA A 150 5.99 0.77 9.62
CA ALA A 150 6.98 1.60 8.96
C ALA A 150 6.30 2.54 7.95
N PHE A 151 6.80 3.77 7.83
CA PHE A 151 6.21 4.84 7.02
C PHE A 151 7.21 5.32 5.98
N TYR A 152 6.76 5.43 4.72
CA TYR A 152 7.57 5.87 3.59
C TYR A 152 6.83 6.93 2.78
N GLY A 153 7.53 7.98 2.34
CA GLY A 153 6.91 9.10 1.62
C GLY A 153 6.25 10.09 2.58
N GLY A 154 5.24 10.80 2.11
CA GLY A 154 4.52 11.77 2.92
C GLY A 154 5.15 13.17 2.86
N ARG A 155 5.00 13.85 1.72
CA ARG A 155 5.32 15.28 1.56
C ARG A 155 4.12 16.18 1.81
N THR A 156 3.06 15.69 2.43
CA THR A 156 1.89 16.51 2.72
C THR A 156 2.29 17.61 3.69
N LYS A 157 2.43 18.81 3.16
CA LYS A 157 2.22 20.01 3.97
C LYS A 157 0.86 19.85 4.62
N ALA A 158 0.85 19.67 5.93
CA ALA A 158 -0.36 19.57 6.74
C ALA A 158 -1.22 20.82 6.52
N THR A 159 -2.10 20.75 5.54
CA THR A 159 -3.28 21.61 5.53
C THR A 159 -4.29 20.85 6.38
N GLU A 160 -4.33 21.21 7.67
CA GLU A 160 -5.34 20.72 8.62
C GLU A 160 -6.74 21.01 8.08
N LYS A 161 -7.28 20.14 7.25
CA LYS A 161 -8.72 19.95 7.20
C LYS A 161 -9.06 18.92 8.28
N ARG A 162 -9.29 19.40 9.48
CA ARG A 162 -9.98 18.68 10.56
C ARG A 162 -11.35 18.25 10.05
N THR A 163 -11.43 17.11 9.42
CA THR A 163 -12.72 16.50 9.07
C THR A 163 -13.08 15.51 10.17
N LYS A 164 -14.30 15.57 10.69
CA LYS A 164 -14.88 14.63 11.68
C LYS A 164 -14.76 13.15 11.33
N VAL A 165 -14.38 12.84 10.09
CA VAL A 165 -14.07 11.49 9.59
C VAL A 165 -12.78 10.94 10.19
N LYS A 166 -11.74 11.78 10.44
CA LYS A 166 -10.45 11.34 11.02
C LYS A 166 -10.62 10.73 12.43
N SER A 167 -11.52 11.28 13.24
CA SER A 167 -11.77 10.78 14.61
C SER A 167 -12.47 9.42 14.64
N ARG A 168 -13.31 9.11 13.66
CA ARG A 168 -14.02 7.83 13.58
C ARG A 168 -13.12 6.69 13.09
N VAL A 169 -12.25 6.96 12.11
CA VAL A 169 -11.33 5.95 11.58
C VAL A 169 -10.31 5.56 12.65
N MET A 170 -9.71 6.53 13.35
CA MET A 170 -8.80 6.24 14.47
C MET A 170 -9.51 5.50 15.61
N ALA A 171 -10.74 5.91 15.97
CA ALA A 171 -11.48 5.26 17.03
C ALA A 171 -11.87 3.81 16.70
N ASN A 172 -12.15 3.50 15.42
CA ASN A 172 -12.44 2.13 14.99
C ASN A 172 -11.18 1.27 14.94
N ALA A 173 -10.07 1.79 14.42
CA ALA A 173 -8.79 1.07 14.40
C ALA A 173 -8.30 0.76 15.83
N PHE A 174 -8.45 1.70 16.78
CA PHE A 174 -8.13 1.45 18.19
C PHE A 174 -9.10 0.46 18.86
N ARG A 175 -10.40 0.48 18.51
CA ARG A 175 -11.36 -0.51 19.05
C ARG A 175 -11.06 -1.92 18.57
N GLU A 176 -10.71 -2.12 17.30
CA GLU A 176 -10.34 -3.44 16.79
C GLU A 176 -9.05 -3.95 17.42
N LEU A 177 -8.05 -3.06 17.62
CA LEU A 177 -6.81 -3.41 18.33
C LEU A 177 -7.03 -3.80 19.79
N ILE A 178 -7.97 -3.14 20.49
CA ILE A 178 -8.30 -3.45 21.90
C ILE A 178 -9.16 -4.71 21.98
N ALA A 179 -10.05 -4.97 21.02
CA ALA A 179 -10.85 -6.18 20.96
C ALA A 179 -9.99 -7.43 20.74
N ASP A 180 -9.02 -7.37 19.83
CA ASP A 180 -8.05 -8.47 19.60
C ASP A 180 -7.11 -8.69 20.81
N ALA A 181 -6.81 -7.65 21.60
CA ALA A 181 -6.00 -7.78 22.82
C ALA A 181 -6.78 -8.32 24.03
N GLY A 182 -8.11 -8.30 23.99
CA GLY A 182 -8.98 -8.74 25.07
C GLY A 182 -9.38 -10.24 25.03
N GLU A 183 -9.07 -10.95 23.95
CA GLU A 183 -9.38 -12.39 23.81
C GLU A 183 -8.23 -13.33 24.23
N VAL A 184 -7.19 -12.81 24.87
CA VAL A 184 -6.07 -13.61 25.40
C VAL A 184 -6.11 -13.63 26.92
N TYR A 185 -7.14 -14.27 27.48
CA TYR A 185 -7.16 -14.86 28.84
C TYR A 185 -8.17 -15.99 28.91
#